data_8d9b6d122db9266aa12314aff91b2e02
#
_entry.id   8d9b6d122db9266aa12314aff91b2e02
#
_cell.length_a   1.000
_cell.length_b   1.000
_cell.length_c   1.000
_cell.angle_alpha   90.00
_cell.angle_beta   90.00
_cell.angle_gamma   90.00
#
_symmetry.space_group_name_H-M   'P 1'
#
loop_
_entity.id
_entity.type
_entity.pdbx_description
1 polymer ?
#
loop_
_entity_poly.entity_id
_entity_poly.type
_entity_poly.pdbx_seq_one_letter_code
_entity_poly.pdbx_strand_id
1 'polypeptide(L)'
;FLAVGVAAHCLDAVGGKTKPWGILPKRKILSIAISTLVIVFTIGLYYAFLDSPMLLPIGIIEVFFLFAYNLELFGRKFHNNISTVISWGILPVFAGSAIQTNSISIETIILSAIAAGITYFLICSTLLLYGNIKHGGKYKEYT
;
A
#
# COMPACT_ATOMS: atom_id res chain seq x y z
N PHE A 1 0.37 -6.67 -6.89
CA PHE A 1 -0.86 -7.14 -6.26
C PHE A 1 -0.62 -7.84 -4.91
N LEU A 2 0.28 -8.83 -4.84
CA LEU A 2 0.52 -9.60 -3.61
C LEU A 2 1.00 -8.73 -2.44
N ALA A 3 1.95 -7.82 -2.66
CA ALA A 3 2.48 -6.96 -1.60
C ALA A 3 1.43 -5.96 -1.11
N VAL A 4 0.85 -5.18 -2.02
CA VAL A 4 -0.07 -4.09 -1.69
C VAL A 4 -1.49 -4.59 -1.45
N GLY A 5 -1.97 -5.56 -2.26
CA GLY A 5 -3.32 -6.11 -2.14
C GLY A 5 -3.48 -7.09 -0.99
N VAL A 6 -2.55 -8.03 -0.80
CA VAL A 6 -2.71 -9.09 0.21
C VAL A 6 -1.93 -8.80 1.48
N ALA A 7 -0.60 -8.63 1.37
CA ALA A 7 0.25 -8.48 2.55
C ALA A 7 -0.05 -7.20 3.31
N ALA A 8 -0.22 -6.07 2.62
CA ALA A 8 -0.53 -4.78 3.25
C ALA A 8 -1.85 -4.84 4.03
N HIS A 9 -2.92 -5.38 3.43
CA HIS A 9 -4.20 -5.52 4.13
C HIS A 9 -4.14 -6.49 5.31
N CYS A 10 -3.37 -7.57 5.21
CA CYS A 10 -3.14 -8.45 6.35
C CYS A 10 -2.36 -7.77 7.48
N LEU A 11 -1.34 -6.97 7.15
CA LEU A 11 -0.57 -6.20 8.14
C LEU A 11 -1.43 -5.12 8.80
N ASP A 12 -2.25 -4.40 8.04
CA ASP A 12 -3.19 -3.40 8.56
C ASP A 12 -4.20 -4.04 9.52
N ALA A 13 -4.71 -5.22 9.19
CA ALA A 13 -5.60 -5.99 10.07
C ALA A 13 -4.92 -6.43 11.38
N VAL A 14 -3.61 -6.63 11.38
CA VAL A 14 -2.82 -6.99 12.57
C VAL A 14 -2.47 -5.75 13.40
N GLY A 15 -2.05 -4.67 12.75
CA GLY A 15 -1.60 -3.42 13.38
C GLY A 15 -2.76 -2.51 13.79
N GLY A 16 -3.84 -2.47 13.01
CA GLY A 16 -5.00 -1.63 13.22
C GLY A 16 -5.95 -2.12 14.32
N LYS A 17 -6.88 -1.25 14.72
CA LYS A 17 -7.93 -1.55 15.70
C LYS A 17 -9.11 -2.30 15.09
N THR A 18 -9.30 -2.21 13.79
CA THR A 18 -10.36 -2.87 13.03
C THR A 18 -9.92 -4.26 12.60
N LYS A 19 -10.81 -5.24 12.72
CA LYS A 19 -10.61 -6.61 12.22
C LYS A 19 -11.41 -6.79 10.92
N PRO A 20 -10.89 -6.44 9.75
CA PRO A 20 -11.66 -6.55 8.49
C PRO A 20 -12.04 -8.00 8.16
N TRP A 21 -11.34 -8.97 8.73
CA TRP A 21 -11.52 -10.40 8.45
C TRP A 21 -12.22 -11.16 9.58
N GLY A 22 -12.83 -10.46 10.55
CA GLY A 22 -13.71 -10.90 11.66
C GLY A 22 -13.49 -12.28 12.30
N ILE A 23 -13.29 -13.30 11.52
CA ILE A 23 -13.30 -14.72 11.89
C ILE A 23 -11.88 -15.29 12.05
N LEU A 24 -10.87 -14.72 11.38
CA LEU A 24 -9.51 -15.27 11.39
C LEU A 24 -8.69 -14.79 12.59
N PRO A 25 -8.00 -15.69 13.32
CA PRO A 25 -7.11 -15.30 14.40
C PRO A 25 -5.90 -14.51 13.88
N LYS A 26 -5.44 -13.50 14.63
CA LYS A 26 -4.31 -12.63 14.26
C LYS A 26 -3.08 -13.42 13.79
N ARG A 27 -2.79 -14.57 14.41
CA ARG A 27 -1.65 -15.42 14.03
C ARG A 27 -1.75 -15.93 12.59
N LYS A 28 -2.95 -16.34 12.14
CA LYS A 28 -3.17 -16.81 10.75
C LYS A 28 -3.04 -15.66 9.76
N ILE A 29 -3.59 -14.49 10.08
CA ILE A 29 -3.47 -13.29 9.24
C ILE A 29 -1.99 -12.89 9.09
N LEU A 30 -1.23 -12.88 10.20
CA LEU A 30 0.19 -12.59 10.18
C LEU A 30 0.98 -13.63 9.36
N SER A 31 0.64 -14.91 9.49
CA SER A 31 1.26 -15.97 8.69
C SER A 31 1.04 -15.76 7.18
N ILE A 32 -0.19 -15.39 6.78
CA ILE A 32 -0.50 -15.05 5.37
C ILE A 32 0.32 -13.85 4.92
N ALA A 33 0.40 -12.80 5.73
CA ALA A 33 1.21 -11.61 5.40
C ALA A 33 2.68 -11.96 5.19
N ILE A 34 3.29 -12.70 6.13
CA ILE A 34 4.70 -13.10 6.06
C ILE A 34 4.96 -13.99 4.84
N SER A 35 4.13 -15.02 4.62
CA SER A 35 4.30 -15.93 3.48
C SER A 35 4.21 -15.16 2.15
N THR A 36 3.26 -14.24 2.04
CA THR A 36 3.09 -13.41 0.84
C THR A 36 4.30 -12.49 0.64
N LEU A 37 4.82 -11.86 1.70
CA LEU A 37 6.00 -11.00 1.64
C LEU A 37 7.25 -11.78 1.25
N VAL A 38 7.45 -12.99 1.79
CA VAL A 38 8.58 -13.85 1.41
C VAL A 38 8.56 -14.14 -0.09
N ILE A 39 7.41 -14.49 -0.66
CA ILE A 39 7.26 -14.72 -2.10
C ILE A 39 7.62 -13.46 -2.89
N VAL A 40 7.04 -12.31 -2.52
CA VAL A 40 7.25 -11.04 -3.23
C VAL A 40 8.71 -10.60 -3.16
N PHE A 41 9.34 -10.69 -1.98
CA PHE A 41 10.73 -10.30 -1.82
C PHE A 41 11.68 -11.24 -2.56
N THR A 42 11.41 -12.54 -2.57
CA THR A 42 12.21 -13.51 -3.33
C THR A 42 12.17 -13.17 -4.83
N ILE A 43 10.98 -12.89 -5.37
CA ILE A 43 10.84 -12.50 -6.77
C ILE A 43 11.50 -11.14 -7.03
N GLY A 44 11.27 -10.14 -6.19
CA GLY A 44 11.84 -8.80 -6.32
C GLY A 44 13.37 -8.80 -6.27
N LEU A 45 13.97 -9.54 -5.33
CA LEU A 45 15.40 -9.69 -5.21
C LEU A 45 15.99 -10.45 -6.41
N TYR A 46 15.33 -11.50 -6.88
CA TYR A 46 15.75 -12.23 -8.07
C TYR A 46 15.92 -11.28 -9.28
N TYR A 47 14.92 -10.48 -9.58
CA TYR A 47 15.01 -9.50 -10.68
C TYR A 47 15.99 -8.38 -10.40
N ALA A 48 16.11 -7.91 -9.17
CA ALA A 48 17.05 -6.86 -8.79
C ALA A 48 18.50 -7.28 -9.01
N PHE A 49 18.84 -8.54 -8.70
CA PHE A 49 20.20 -9.05 -8.90
C PHE A 49 20.47 -9.52 -10.31
N LEU A 50 19.45 -9.87 -11.09
CA LEU A 50 19.61 -10.35 -12.46
C LEU A 50 19.79 -9.19 -13.43
N ASP A 51 18.80 -8.30 -13.54
CA ASP A 51 18.72 -7.32 -14.61
C ASP A 51 18.36 -5.90 -14.14
N SER A 52 17.85 -5.71 -12.94
CA SER A 52 17.21 -4.47 -12.52
C SER A 52 17.67 -3.98 -11.14
N PRO A 53 18.97 -3.66 -10.95
CA PRO A 53 19.48 -3.19 -9.65
C PRO A 53 18.77 -1.93 -9.12
N MET A 54 18.15 -1.14 -9.99
CA MET A 54 17.33 0.02 -9.61
C MET A 54 16.12 -0.36 -8.72
N LEU A 55 15.69 -1.63 -8.74
CA LEU A 55 14.65 -2.14 -7.85
C LEU A 55 15.07 -2.13 -6.37
N LEU A 56 16.35 -2.24 -6.06
CA LEU A 56 16.81 -2.29 -4.67
C LEU A 56 16.47 -1.03 -3.88
N PRO A 57 16.85 0.20 -4.31
CA PRO A 57 16.49 1.40 -3.59
C PRO A 57 14.96 1.62 -3.53
N ILE A 58 14.25 1.34 -4.63
CA ILE A 58 12.78 1.46 -4.67
C ILE A 58 12.15 0.47 -3.70
N GLY A 59 12.57 -0.79 -3.71
CA GLY A 59 12.08 -1.83 -2.81
C GLY A 59 12.34 -1.53 -1.35
N ILE A 60 13.49 -0.96 -0.99
CA ILE A 60 13.79 -0.52 0.39
C ILE A 60 12.77 0.54 0.85
N ILE A 61 12.47 1.51 0.01
CA ILE A 61 11.50 2.56 0.31
C ILE A 61 10.09 1.97 0.43
N GLU A 62 9.70 1.05 -0.47
CA GLU A 62 8.40 0.37 -0.41
C GLU A 62 8.24 -0.45 0.88
N VAL A 63 9.27 -1.22 1.26
CA VAL A 63 9.29 -1.99 2.52
C VAL A 63 9.12 -1.08 3.71
N PHE A 64 9.83 0.05 3.74
CA PHE A 64 9.68 1.03 4.81
C PHE A 64 8.23 1.52 4.92
N PHE A 65 7.63 1.97 3.82
CA PHE A 65 6.23 2.42 3.85
C PHE A 65 5.25 1.30 4.17
N LEU A 66 5.48 0.09 3.66
CA LEU A 66 4.65 -1.08 3.95
C LEU A 66 4.53 -1.31 5.46
N PHE A 67 5.64 -1.32 6.18
CA PHE A 67 5.63 -1.54 7.62
C PHE A 67 5.22 -0.29 8.41
N ALA A 68 5.77 0.88 8.06
CA ALA A 68 5.49 2.13 8.78
C ALA A 68 4.02 2.52 8.72
N TYR A 69 3.37 2.32 7.56
CA TYR A 69 1.97 2.63 7.36
C TYR A 69 1.05 1.59 8.03
N ASN A 70 1.20 0.30 7.66
CA ASN A 70 0.24 -0.74 8.06
C ASN A 70 0.36 -1.17 9.53
N LEU A 71 1.53 -1.07 10.14
CA LEU A 71 1.73 -1.34 11.57
C LEU A 71 1.63 -0.09 12.43
N GLU A 72 1.24 1.04 11.85
CA GLU A 72 1.11 2.33 12.55
C GLU A 72 2.37 2.73 13.34
N LEU A 73 3.57 2.40 12.81
CA LEU A 73 4.83 2.70 13.46
C LEU A 73 5.05 4.21 13.59
N PHE A 74 5.98 4.59 14.46
CA PHE A 74 6.35 6.00 14.70
C PHE A 74 5.18 6.88 15.15
N GLY A 75 4.25 6.33 15.93
CA GLY A 75 3.09 7.08 16.43
C GLY A 75 2.13 7.52 15.33
N ARG A 76 1.94 6.70 14.29
CA ARG A 76 1.05 6.94 13.14
C ARG A 76 1.48 8.08 12.22
N LYS A 77 2.70 8.59 12.32
CA LYS A 77 3.17 9.70 11.46
C LYS A 77 3.06 9.37 9.97
N PHE A 78 3.26 8.10 9.60
CA PHE A 78 3.19 7.62 8.22
C PHE A 78 1.81 7.08 7.83
N HIS A 79 0.84 7.05 8.74
CA HIS A 79 -0.53 6.64 8.44
C HIS A 79 -1.35 7.86 7.99
N ASN A 80 -1.04 8.40 6.81
CA ASN A 80 -1.66 9.60 6.23
C ASN A 80 -1.78 9.49 4.71
N ASN A 81 -2.57 10.39 4.11
CA ASN A 81 -2.86 10.38 2.68
C ASN A 81 -1.60 10.53 1.81
N ILE A 82 -0.61 11.30 2.24
CA ILE A 82 0.63 11.51 1.48
C ILE A 82 1.42 10.20 1.39
N SER A 83 1.58 9.51 2.51
CA SER A 83 2.25 8.20 2.53
C SER A 83 1.53 7.17 1.66
N THR A 84 0.19 7.19 1.66
CA THR A 84 -0.61 6.33 0.78
C THR A 84 -0.37 6.67 -0.69
N VAL A 85 -0.37 7.95 -1.06
CA VAL A 85 -0.11 8.39 -2.45
C VAL A 85 1.29 7.98 -2.90
N ILE A 86 2.29 8.10 -2.04
CA ILE A 86 3.66 7.67 -2.36
C ILE A 86 3.72 6.16 -2.56
N SER A 87 3.25 5.39 -1.58
CA SER A 87 3.40 3.93 -1.57
C SER A 87 2.49 3.20 -2.55
N TRP A 88 1.31 3.75 -2.86
CA TRP A 88 0.33 3.10 -3.74
C TRP A 88 0.24 3.74 -5.13
N GLY A 89 0.66 5.00 -5.27
CA GLY A 89 0.63 5.73 -6.54
C GLY A 89 2.00 5.80 -7.20
N ILE A 90 2.99 6.34 -6.52
CA ILE A 90 4.29 6.68 -7.12
C ILE A 90 5.22 5.46 -7.20
N LEU A 91 5.48 4.80 -6.08
CA LEU A 91 6.48 3.73 -6.00
C LEU A 91 6.18 2.52 -6.91
N PRO A 92 4.91 2.04 -7.05
CA PRO A 92 4.63 0.95 -7.99
C PRO A 92 4.93 1.28 -9.45
N VAL A 93 4.76 2.55 -9.85
CA VAL A 93 5.10 2.99 -11.22
C VAL A 93 6.62 2.99 -11.42
N PHE A 94 7.37 3.46 -10.41
CA PHE A 94 8.84 3.41 -10.44
C PHE A 94 9.36 1.97 -10.45
N ALA A 95 8.79 1.09 -9.63
CA ALA A 95 9.14 -0.32 -9.63
C ALA A 95 8.85 -0.99 -10.98
N GLY A 96 7.71 -0.68 -11.59
CA GLY A 96 7.35 -1.17 -12.92
C GLY A 96 8.30 -0.72 -14.02
N SER A 97 8.74 0.54 -13.98
CA SER A 97 9.75 1.08 -14.91
C SER A 97 11.12 0.42 -14.66
N ALA A 98 11.54 0.33 -13.40
CA ALA A 98 12.82 -0.30 -13.05
C ALA A 98 12.92 -1.75 -13.51
N ILE A 99 11.85 -2.54 -13.36
CA ILE A 99 11.82 -3.94 -13.85
C ILE A 99 12.01 -4.00 -15.38
N GLN A 100 11.39 -3.09 -16.11
CA GLN A 100 11.39 -3.13 -17.57
C GLN A 100 12.64 -2.54 -18.20
N THR A 101 13.17 -1.45 -17.66
CA THR A 101 14.22 -0.65 -18.30
C THR A 101 15.44 -0.39 -17.42
N ASN A 102 15.42 -0.83 -16.16
CA ASN A 102 16.41 -0.52 -15.13
C ASN A 102 16.71 0.98 -15.01
N SER A 103 15.72 1.83 -15.33
CA SER A 103 15.85 3.29 -15.33
C SER A 103 14.55 3.98 -14.96
N ILE A 104 14.64 5.26 -14.59
CA ILE A 104 13.50 6.14 -14.39
C ILE A 104 13.58 7.23 -15.44
N SER A 105 12.70 7.18 -16.42
CA SER A 105 12.61 8.16 -17.50
C SER A 105 11.67 9.33 -17.15
N ILE A 106 11.64 10.35 -17.99
CA ILE A 106 10.69 11.48 -17.84
C ILE A 106 9.25 10.97 -17.95
N GLU A 107 8.98 10.02 -18.85
CA GLU A 107 7.67 9.39 -19.01
C GLU A 107 7.25 8.68 -17.72
N THR A 108 8.17 8.00 -17.06
CA THR A 108 7.91 7.35 -15.74
C THR A 108 7.52 8.39 -14.69
N ILE A 109 8.18 9.54 -14.67
CA ILE A 109 7.86 10.63 -13.73
C ILE A 109 6.47 11.18 -14.02
N ILE A 110 6.12 11.40 -15.28
CA ILE A 110 4.78 11.88 -15.67
C ILE A 110 3.71 10.85 -15.28
N LEU A 111 3.94 9.58 -15.58
CA LEU A 111 3.00 8.50 -15.23
C LEU A 111 2.84 8.37 -13.71
N SER A 112 3.92 8.51 -12.95
CA SER A 112 3.85 8.48 -11.48
C SER A 112 3.06 9.65 -10.91
N ALA A 113 3.16 10.84 -11.50
CA ALA A 113 2.37 12.01 -11.11
C ALA A 113 0.88 11.80 -11.40
N ILE A 114 0.53 11.19 -12.54
CA ILE A 114 -0.85 10.82 -12.88
C ILE A 114 -1.38 9.78 -11.89
N ALA A 115 -0.60 8.73 -11.61
CA ALA A 115 -0.98 7.69 -10.65
C ALA A 115 -1.16 8.25 -9.24
N ALA A 116 -0.30 9.18 -8.83
CA ALA A 116 -0.43 9.91 -7.57
C ALA A 116 -1.75 10.71 -7.50
N GLY A 117 -2.10 11.42 -8.57
CA GLY A 117 -3.36 12.17 -8.66
C GLY A 117 -4.58 11.27 -8.58
N ILE A 118 -4.58 10.14 -9.29
CA ILE A 118 -5.66 9.14 -9.24
C ILE A 118 -5.79 8.55 -7.83
N THR A 119 -4.68 8.16 -7.21
CA THR A 119 -4.66 7.62 -5.84
C THR A 119 -5.21 8.63 -4.84
N TYR A 120 -4.79 9.89 -4.93
CA TYR A 120 -5.31 10.95 -4.07
C TYR A 120 -6.81 11.17 -4.27
N PHE A 121 -7.28 11.20 -5.52
CA PHE A 121 -8.70 11.34 -5.85
C PHE A 121 -9.52 10.18 -5.26
N LEU A 122 -9.05 8.94 -5.37
CA LEU A 122 -9.71 7.77 -4.79
C LEU A 122 -9.79 7.86 -3.26
N ILE A 123 -8.73 8.29 -2.58
CA ILE A 123 -8.74 8.51 -1.13
C ILE A 123 -9.81 9.55 -0.76
N CYS A 124 -9.83 10.70 -1.43
CA CYS A 124 -10.80 11.75 -1.14
C CYS A 124 -12.24 11.28 -1.40
N SER A 125 -12.48 10.58 -2.49
CA SER A 125 -13.80 10.02 -2.83
C SER A 125 -14.29 9.01 -1.80
N THR A 126 -13.41 8.13 -1.33
CA THR A 126 -13.73 7.14 -0.28
C THR A 126 -14.07 7.82 1.03
N LEU A 127 -13.34 8.85 1.43
CA LEU A 127 -13.62 9.63 2.65
C LEU A 127 -14.97 10.35 2.58
N LEU A 128 -15.31 10.93 1.42
CA LEU A 128 -16.60 11.57 1.20
C LEU A 128 -17.77 10.57 1.28
N LEU A 129 -17.63 9.41 0.63
CA LEU A 129 -18.65 8.35 0.68
C LEU A 129 -18.85 7.84 2.11
N TYR A 130 -17.76 7.60 2.84
CA TYR A 130 -17.82 7.15 4.23
C TYR A 130 -18.48 8.19 5.14
N GLY A 131 -18.16 9.48 4.95
CA GLY A 131 -18.79 10.60 5.65
C GLY A 131 -20.32 10.63 5.42
N ASN A 132 -20.74 10.50 4.17
CA ASN A 132 -22.16 10.50 3.81
C ASN A 132 -22.93 9.32 4.38
N ILE A 133 -22.34 8.12 4.39
CA ILE A 133 -22.95 6.93 5.01
C ILE A 133 -23.13 7.13 6.52
N LYS A 134 -22.12 7.69 7.19
CA LYS A 134 -22.15 7.93 8.63
C LYS A 134 -23.20 9.00 9.03
N HIS A 135 -23.39 10.01 8.21
CA HIS A 135 -24.42 11.03 8.42
C HIS A 135 -25.81 10.55 8.03
N GLY A 136 -25.96 9.79 6.93
CA GLY A 136 -27.23 9.20 6.49
C GLY A 136 -27.80 8.16 7.47
N GLY A 137 -26.93 7.43 8.20
CA GLY A 137 -27.34 6.51 9.25
C GLY A 137 -27.99 7.18 10.46
N LYS A 138 -27.62 8.43 10.77
CA LYS A 138 -28.21 9.20 11.86
C LYS A 138 -29.62 9.71 11.56
N TYR A 139 -29.98 9.89 10.29
CA TYR A 139 -31.33 10.33 9.91
C TYR A 139 -32.39 9.21 9.96
N LYS A 140 -31.98 7.94 9.97
CA LYS A 140 -32.90 6.80 10.08
C LYS A 140 -33.33 6.47 11.51
N GLU A 141 -32.68 7.03 12.52
CA GLU A 141 -33.00 6.79 13.93
C GLU A 141 -34.07 7.76 14.49
N TYR A 142 -34.50 8.75 13.71
CA TYR A 142 -35.46 9.80 14.14
C TYR A 142 -36.76 9.83 13.33
N THR A 143 -37.05 8.81 12.54
CA THR A 143 -38.35 8.60 11.87
C THR A 143 -38.92 7.26 12.19
#